data_f65a3604b4953c0ed3aa0968888f877f
#
_entry.id   f65a3604b4953c0ed3aa0968888f877f
#
_cell.length_a   1.000
_cell.length_b   1.000
_cell.length_c   1.000
_cell.angle_alpha   90.00
_cell.angle_beta   90.00
_cell.angle_gamma   90.00
#
_symmetry.space_group_name_H-M   'P 1'
#
loop_
_entity.id
_entity.type
_entity.pdbx_description
1 polymer ?
#
loop_
_entity_poly.entity_id
_entity_poly.type
_entity_poly.pdbx_seq_one_letter_code
_entity_poly.pdbx_strand_id
1 'polypeptide(L)'
;MLIKVATFNLFQFCSNNYSFYTKKDRFTKSDWEEKKSWIKKQLLKMDCDIVGFQEVFSQDELKELCLELGFKDFVVVQTPKLEEKNQVFKSTTVALASKFPIKNIEKVETKDSFSFAREPIKASIKLDNDLEIVVYVAHLKSNRLNEFEYRFTKDSTLEEKKSKLDIALKNNYSLSLKQRLNEAKTLHFDIKKQKSASILLCDLNDREHSITIDALTNRRFYIKELLKDDLVLFDSYDFAPRKVYNPHPEFKGFKRTPTSYFIGKGNTLDFIFVNRFLKDKIKDFKVFDEHLQKNQNGSLTTSDHAQVVCEIEV
;
A
#
# COMPACT_ATOMS: atom_id res chain seq x y z
N MET A 1 9.91 -8.30 20.86
CA MET A 1 10.53 -7.11 20.25
C MET A 1 9.44 -6.26 19.64
N LEU A 2 9.49 -4.92 19.75
CA LEU A 2 8.53 -4.02 19.09
C LEU A 2 9.16 -3.48 17.80
N ILE A 3 8.44 -3.55 16.69
CA ILE A 3 8.85 -2.96 15.40
C ILE A 3 7.78 -2.01 14.89
N LYS A 4 8.20 -0.96 14.18
CA LYS A 4 7.32 -0.03 13.48
C LYS A 4 7.43 -0.23 11.98
N VAL A 5 6.33 -0.56 11.33
CA VAL A 5 6.26 -0.73 9.88
C VAL A 5 5.37 0.34 9.27
N ALA A 6 5.71 0.81 8.06
CA ALA A 6 4.98 1.88 7.41
C ALA A 6 4.73 1.60 5.93
N THR A 7 3.63 2.15 5.39
CA THR A 7 3.42 2.31 3.95
C THR A 7 3.33 3.78 3.61
N PHE A 8 3.99 4.20 2.52
CA PHE A 8 4.10 5.58 2.12
C PHE A 8 4.09 5.74 0.60
N ASN A 9 2.94 6.11 0.04
CA ASN A 9 2.88 6.55 -1.34
C ASN A 9 3.49 7.96 -1.44
N LEU A 10 4.53 8.10 -2.25
CA LEU A 10 5.34 9.32 -2.35
C LEU A 10 4.76 10.37 -3.30
N PHE A 11 3.72 10.04 -4.04
CA PHE A 11 3.14 10.89 -5.08
C PHE A 11 4.19 11.38 -6.06
N GLN A 12 4.56 10.52 -7.02
CA GLN A 12 5.44 10.86 -8.13
C GLN A 12 6.86 11.26 -7.69
N PHE A 13 7.54 10.39 -6.94
CA PHE A 13 8.93 10.62 -6.55
C PHE A 13 9.87 10.49 -7.76
N CYS A 14 10.06 11.63 -8.47
CA CYS A 14 10.82 11.73 -9.70
C CYS A 14 11.82 12.89 -9.62
N SER A 15 13.11 12.63 -9.80
CA SER A 15 14.16 13.64 -9.85
C SER A 15 13.90 14.70 -10.93
N ASN A 16 14.26 15.93 -10.66
CA ASN A 16 14.13 17.03 -11.61
C ASN A 16 14.92 16.86 -12.92
N ASN A 17 15.79 15.84 -13.02
CA ASN A 17 16.48 15.47 -14.26
C ASN A 17 15.55 14.76 -15.26
N TYR A 18 14.42 14.25 -14.80
CA TYR A 18 13.47 13.47 -15.57
C TYR A 18 12.08 14.09 -15.55
N SER A 19 11.26 13.69 -16.51
CA SER A 19 9.80 13.89 -16.52
C SER A 19 9.10 12.57 -16.18
N PHE A 20 7.87 12.62 -15.68
CA PHE A 20 7.06 11.44 -15.37
C PHE A 20 5.76 11.47 -16.19
N TYR A 21 5.40 10.33 -16.78
CA TYR A 21 4.25 10.11 -17.65
C TYR A 21 4.25 10.93 -18.95
N THR A 22 4.38 12.28 -18.86
CA THR A 22 4.43 13.17 -20.02
C THR A 22 5.66 14.10 -19.95
N LYS A 23 6.06 14.70 -21.08
CA LYS A 23 7.19 15.65 -21.11
C LYS A 23 6.97 16.93 -20.30
N LYS A 24 5.71 17.25 -19.99
CA LYS A 24 5.33 18.47 -19.26
C LYS A 24 5.39 18.27 -17.75
N ASP A 25 5.25 17.01 -17.30
CA ASP A 25 5.20 16.67 -15.87
C ASP A 25 6.63 16.51 -15.35
N ARG A 26 7.19 17.60 -14.83
CA ARG A 26 8.57 17.67 -14.35
C ARG A 26 8.66 18.63 -13.18
N PHE A 27 9.44 18.26 -12.17
CA PHE A 27 9.80 19.14 -11.09
C PHE A 27 10.82 20.20 -11.52
N THR A 28 10.71 21.43 -11.01
CA THR A 28 11.85 22.34 -10.95
C THR A 28 12.88 21.81 -9.95
N LYS A 29 14.11 22.32 -9.99
CA LYS A 29 15.13 21.97 -8.99
C LYS A 29 14.67 22.34 -7.57
N SER A 30 14.02 23.49 -7.41
CA SER A 30 13.50 23.93 -6.11
C SER A 30 12.42 23.00 -5.57
N ASP A 31 11.43 22.64 -6.41
CA ASP A 31 10.34 21.73 -6.01
C ASP A 31 10.87 20.34 -5.62
N TRP A 32 11.88 19.87 -6.36
CA TRP A 32 12.52 18.59 -6.07
C TRP A 32 13.23 18.58 -4.71
N GLU A 33 14.00 19.64 -4.39
CA GLU A 33 14.66 19.76 -3.10
C GLU A 33 13.64 19.91 -1.96
N GLU A 34 12.57 20.66 -2.18
CA GLU A 34 11.46 20.76 -1.22
C GLU A 34 10.80 19.39 -0.97
N LYS A 35 10.50 18.64 -2.04
CA LYS A 35 9.93 17.29 -1.95
C LYS A 35 10.83 16.33 -1.17
N LYS A 36 12.12 16.28 -1.47
CA LYS A 36 13.08 15.45 -0.72
C LYS A 36 13.13 15.84 0.76
N SER A 37 13.20 17.15 1.03
CA SER A 37 13.21 17.67 2.40
C SER A 37 11.93 17.30 3.16
N TRP A 38 10.76 17.40 2.51
CA TRP A 38 9.49 17.02 3.10
C TRP A 38 9.43 15.53 3.40
N ILE A 39 9.81 14.67 2.45
CA ILE A 39 9.83 13.21 2.64
C ILE A 39 10.78 12.83 3.79
N LYS A 40 11.98 13.44 3.85
CA LYS A 40 12.93 13.24 4.95
C LYS A 40 12.31 13.56 6.31
N LYS A 41 11.60 14.70 6.41
CA LYS A 41 10.86 15.08 7.63
C LYS A 41 9.77 14.07 8.00
N GLN A 42 9.02 13.55 7.01
CA GLN A 42 8.00 12.54 7.27
C GLN A 42 8.61 11.23 7.77
N LEU A 43 9.70 10.74 7.16
CA LEU A 43 10.38 9.53 7.61
C LEU A 43 10.92 9.67 9.04
N LEU A 44 11.50 10.80 9.39
CA LEU A 44 11.93 11.09 10.77
C LEU A 44 10.74 11.13 11.74
N LYS A 45 9.61 11.72 11.34
CA LYS A 45 8.39 11.81 12.16
C LYS A 45 7.75 10.45 12.39
N MET A 46 7.72 9.59 11.38
CA MET A 46 7.20 8.22 11.49
C MET A 46 8.07 7.34 12.40
N ASP A 47 9.38 7.59 12.42
CA ASP A 47 10.37 6.81 13.20
C ASP A 47 10.16 5.29 13.03
N CYS A 48 10.07 4.85 11.78
CA CYS A 48 9.77 3.47 11.43
C CYS A 48 11.04 2.65 11.16
N ASP A 49 10.92 1.33 11.29
CA ASP A 49 12.02 0.39 11.09
C ASP A 49 11.99 -0.23 9.69
N ILE A 50 10.80 -0.36 9.13
CA ILE A 50 10.55 -0.94 7.79
C ILE A 50 9.53 -0.07 7.08
N VAL A 51 9.83 0.35 5.84
CA VAL A 51 8.94 1.19 5.02
C VAL A 51 8.77 0.62 3.64
N GLY A 52 7.51 0.43 3.22
CA GLY A 52 7.15 0.19 1.83
C GLY A 52 6.75 1.49 1.15
N PHE A 53 7.37 1.79 0.01
CA PHE A 53 7.10 2.99 -0.77
C PHE A 53 6.36 2.67 -2.07
N GLN A 54 5.49 3.59 -2.49
CA GLN A 54 4.80 3.54 -3.77
C GLN A 54 5.09 4.82 -4.56
N GLU A 55 4.88 4.76 -5.89
CA GLU A 55 5.14 5.84 -6.84
C GLU A 55 6.60 6.30 -6.93
N VAL A 56 7.51 5.35 -6.90
CA VAL A 56 8.95 5.58 -7.04
C VAL A 56 9.34 5.57 -8.52
N PHE A 57 9.88 6.67 -9.02
CA PHE A 57 10.52 6.78 -10.34
C PHE A 57 12.04 6.82 -10.18
N SER A 58 12.55 7.66 -9.30
CA SER A 58 13.97 7.89 -9.04
C SER A 58 14.42 7.07 -7.84
N GLN A 59 14.70 5.78 -8.11
CA GLN A 59 15.02 4.80 -7.07
C GLN A 59 16.34 5.08 -6.36
N ASP A 60 17.35 5.60 -7.08
CA ASP A 60 18.68 5.82 -6.52
C ASP A 60 18.66 6.97 -5.52
N GLU A 61 17.97 8.06 -5.83
CA GLU A 61 17.80 9.20 -4.92
C GLU A 61 16.99 8.83 -3.67
N LEU A 62 16.00 7.91 -3.81
CA LEU A 62 15.27 7.42 -2.65
C LEU A 62 16.15 6.52 -1.77
N LYS A 63 16.97 5.67 -2.39
CA LYS A 63 17.95 4.83 -1.68
C LYS A 63 18.91 5.68 -0.88
N GLU A 64 19.52 6.71 -1.49
CA GLU A 64 20.44 7.63 -0.80
C GLU A 64 19.77 8.28 0.41
N LEU A 65 18.54 8.79 0.24
CA LEU A 65 17.77 9.40 1.32
C LEU A 65 17.48 8.41 2.46
N CYS A 66 17.14 7.17 2.15
CA CYS A 66 16.92 6.14 3.15
C CYS A 66 18.21 5.79 3.91
N LEU A 67 19.34 5.66 3.21
CA LEU A 67 20.64 5.38 3.84
C LEU A 67 21.07 6.52 4.78
N GLU A 68 20.88 7.77 4.40
CA GLU A 68 21.12 8.93 5.28
C GLU A 68 20.30 8.88 6.58
N LEU A 69 19.11 8.26 6.54
CA LEU A 69 18.20 8.13 7.68
C LEU A 69 18.42 6.85 8.51
N GLY A 70 19.45 6.08 8.20
CA GLY A 70 19.86 4.90 8.98
C GLY A 70 19.17 3.61 8.57
N PHE A 71 18.44 3.58 7.45
CA PHE A 71 18.03 2.32 6.86
C PHE A 71 19.27 1.60 6.31
N LYS A 72 19.42 0.32 6.59
CA LYS A 72 20.61 -0.47 6.19
C LYS A 72 20.45 -1.08 4.81
N ASP A 73 19.22 -1.51 4.50
CA ASP A 73 18.89 -2.18 3.24
C ASP A 73 17.78 -1.44 2.49
N PHE A 74 17.90 -1.44 1.16
CA PHE A 74 16.93 -0.88 0.24
C PHE A 74 16.77 -1.77 -0.97
N VAL A 75 15.52 -2.07 -1.34
CA VAL A 75 15.20 -3.02 -2.42
C VAL A 75 14.17 -2.44 -3.38
N VAL A 76 14.44 -2.64 -4.67
CA VAL A 76 13.52 -2.47 -5.79
C VAL A 76 13.66 -3.71 -6.68
N VAL A 77 12.54 -4.26 -7.14
CA VAL A 77 12.53 -5.49 -7.97
C VAL A 77 12.21 -5.23 -9.44
N GLN A 78 11.76 -4.02 -9.76
CA GLN A 78 11.43 -3.60 -11.12
C GLN A 78 11.92 -2.17 -11.35
N THR A 79 12.77 -1.98 -12.36
CA THR A 79 13.19 -0.64 -12.79
C THR A 79 12.05 0.05 -13.54
N PRO A 80 11.71 1.31 -13.21
CA PRO A 80 10.77 2.11 -13.98
C PRO A 80 11.19 2.24 -15.44
N LYS A 81 10.23 2.15 -16.37
CA LYS A 81 10.52 2.28 -17.80
C LYS A 81 10.82 3.74 -18.14
N LEU A 82 12.05 4.00 -18.56
CA LEU A 82 12.50 5.31 -19.02
C LEU A 82 12.50 5.36 -20.57
N GLU A 83 11.84 6.36 -21.14
CA GLU A 83 12.00 6.76 -22.54
C GLU A 83 13.22 7.68 -22.65
N GLU A 84 14.38 7.10 -22.95
CA GLU A 84 15.67 7.80 -22.89
C GLU A 84 15.75 9.06 -23.76
N LYS A 85 15.24 9.00 -25.01
CA LYS A 85 15.26 10.14 -25.93
C LYS A 85 14.63 11.42 -25.36
N ASN A 86 13.63 11.29 -24.50
CA ASN A 86 12.90 12.42 -23.94
C ASN A 86 13.09 12.55 -22.43
N GLN A 87 13.84 11.64 -21.80
CA GLN A 87 14.04 11.56 -20.35
C GLN A 87 12.70 11.51 -19.61
N VAL A 88 11.74 10.66 -20.09
CA VAL A 88 10.39 10.55 -19.53
C VAL A 88 10.18 9.15 -18.99
N PHE A 89 9.96 9.01 -17.70
CA PHE A 89 9.49 7.77 -17.10
C PHE A 89 8.04 7.47 -17.52
N LYS A 90 7.80 6.25 -18.02
CA LYS A 90 6.48 5.76 -18.46
C LYS A 90 5.80 4.85 -17.43
N SER A 91 6.53 4.40 -16.44
CA SER A 91 6.00 3.58 -15.33
C SER A 91 6.71 3.94 -14.03
N THR A 92 6.09 3.61 -12.94
CA THR A 92 6.61 3.73 -11.58
C THR A 92 6.81 2.35 -10.98
N THR A 93 7.53 2.26 -9.87
CA THR A 93 7.76 1.03 -9.12
C THR A 93 7.43 1.20 -7.64
N VAL A 94 7.60 0.14 -6.87
CA VAL A 94 7.58 0.13 -5.41
C VAL A 94 8.99 -0.08 -4.86
N ALA A 95 9.24 0.38 -3.63
CA ALA A 95 10.51 0.16 -2.96
C ALA A 95 10.29 -0.26 -1.50
N LEU A 96 11.28 -0.93 -0.93
CA LEU A 96 11.30 -1.35 0.48
C LEU A 96 12.61 -0.88 1.11
N ALA A 97 12.53 -0.17 2.23
CA ALA A 97 13.67 0.16 3.07
C ALA A 97 13.53 -0.51 4.44
N SER A 98 14.64 -1.00 5.00
CA SER A 98 14.68 -1.68 6.29
C SER A 98 15.92 -1.29 7.10
N LYS A 99 15.74 -1.08 8.42
CA LYS A 99 16.84 -1.00 9.38
C LYS A 99 17.40 -2.38 9.74
N PHE A 100 16.65 -3.45 9.40
CA PHE A 100 17.07 -4.84 9.60
C PHE A 100 17.56 -5.47 8.30
N PRO A 101 18.42 -6.49 8.34
CA PRO A 101 18.93 -7.14 7.13
C PRO A 101 17.83 -7.82 6.31
N ILE A 102 17.78 -7.52 5.02
CA ILE A 102 16.97 -8.24 4.04
C ILE A 102 17.77 -9.47 3.58
N LYS A 103 17.25 -10.67 3.86
CA LYS A 103 17.96 -11.93 3.61
C LYS A 103 17.67 -12.52 2.25
N ASN A 104 16.42 -12.43 1.82
CA ASN A 104 15.99 -13.03 0.56
C ASN A 104 14.95 -12.14 -0.11
N ILE A 105 15.01 -12.08 -1.43
CA ILE A 105 14.03 -11.40 -2.28
C ILE A 105 13.48 -12.44 -3.22
N GLU A 106 12.18 -12.68 -3.14
CA GLU A 106 11.49 -13.64 -3.98
C GLU A 106 10.55 -12.94 -4.93
N LYS A 107 10.30 -13.56 -6.06
CA LYS A 107 9.25 -13.12 -6.98
C LYS A 107 7.91 -13.66 -6.53
N VAL A 108 6.87 -12.83 -6.58
CA VAL A 108 5.49 -13.29 -6.46
C VAL A 108 5.12 -14.02 -7.75
N GLU A 109 4.86 -15.33 -7.64
CA GLU A 109 4.54 -16.16 -8.80
C GLU A 109 3.21 -15.74 -9.45
N THR A 110 3.26 -15.41 -10.71
CA THR A 110 2.06 -15.16 -11.53
C THR A 110 1.68 -16.42 -12.31
N LYS A 111 0.38 -16.66 -12.45
CA LYS A 111 -0.15 -17.72 -13.31
C LYS A 111 -0.52 -17.14 -14.67
N ASP A 112 -0.34 -17.96 -15.70
CA ASP A 112 -0.66 -17.64 -17.10
C ASP A 112 0.13 -16.42 -17.63
N SER A 113 -0.40 -15.72 -18.60
CA SER A 113 0.16 -14.49 -19.20
C SER A 113 -0.08 -13.22 -18.36
N PHE A 114 -0.50 -13.37 -17.09
CA PHE A 114 -0.75 -12.24 -16.21
C PHE A 114 0.56 -11.59 -15.75
N SER A 115 0.59 -10.26 -15.72
CA SER A 115 1.66 -9.47 -15.11
C SER A 115 1.08 -8.37 -14.23
N PHE A 116 1.78 -8.05 -13.16
CA PHE A 116 1.47 -6.89 -12.34
C PHE A 116 1.70 -5.59 -13.14
N ALA A 117 0.89 -4.57 -12.88
CA ALA A 117 1.13 -3.23 -13.39
C ALA A 117 2.43 -2.66 -12.79
N ARG A 118 2.73 -3.01 -11.55
CA ARG A 118 3.97 -2.75 -10.83
C ARG A 118 4.32 -4.03 -10.07
N GLU A 119 5.51 -4.58 -10.33
CA GLU A 119 5.93 -5.84 -9.68
C GLU A 119 6.01 -5.65 -8.17
N PRO A 120 5.30 -6.44 -7.36
CA PRO A 120 5.36 -6.34 -5.91
C PRO A 120 6.69 -6.87 -5.38
N ILE A 121 7.16 -6.29 -4.28
CA ILE A 121 8.30 -6.84 -3.53
C ILE A 121 7.79 -7.92 -2.59
N LYS A 122 8.53 -9.01 -2.49
CA LYS A 122 8.42 -10.05 -1.47
C LYS A 122 9.81 -10.28 -0.90
N ALA A 123 10.02 -9.92 0.35
CA ALA A 123 11.34 -9.97 0.98
C ALA A 123 11.27 -10.60 2.38
N SER A 124 12.23 -11.46 2.69
CA SER A 124 12.47 -11.97 4.04
C SER A 124 13.38 -11.02 4.80
N ILE A 125 12.95 -10.56 5.97
CA ILE A 125 13.71 -9.67 6.84
C ILE A 125 14.03 -10.39 8.14
N LYS A 126 15.31 -10.42 8.50
CA LYS A 126 15.78 -10.99 9.78
C LYS A 126 15.81 -9.90 10.83
N LEU A 127 15.02 -10.06 11.89
CA LEU A 127 14.96 -9.14 13.02
C LEU A 127 16.09 -9.44 14.04
N ASP A 128 16.33 -8.49 14.97
CA ASP A 128 17.40 -8.61 15.97
C ASP A 128 17.16 -9.72 17.00
N ASN A 129 15.92 -10.21 17.14
CA ASN A 129 15.56 -11.36 17.97
C ASN A 129 15.65 -12.70 17.22
N ASP A 130 16.35 -12.74 16.07
CA ASP A 130 16.51 -13.89 15.16
C ASP A 130 15.21 -14.35 14.46
N LEU A 131 14.09 -13.71 14.72
CA LEU A 131 12.85 -13.99 14.00
C LEU A 131 12.96 -13.50 12.54
N GLU A 132 12.45 -14.30 11.61
CA GLU A 132 12.31 -13.93 10.21
C GLU A 132 10.85 -13.64 9.88
N ILE A 133 10.60 -12.48 9.27
CA ILE A 133 9.29 -12.06 8.77
C ILE A 133 9.32 -11.87 7.27
N VAL A 134 8.19 -12.13 6.59
CA VAL A 134 8.05 -11.86 5.17
C VAL A 134 7.29 -10.55 4.97
N VAL A 135 7.91 -9.60 4.28
CA VAL A 135 7.32 -8.30 3.98
C VAL A 135 7.02 -8.20 2.49
N TYR A 136 5.77 -7.87 2.19
CA TYR A 136 5.31 -7.55 0.84
C TYR A 136 5.13 -6.05 0.72
N VAL A 137 5.53 -5.48 -0.43
CA VAL A 137 5.17 -4.11 -0.81
C VAL A 137 4.43 -4.16 -2.14
N ALA A 138 3.25 -3.58 -2.20
CA ALA A 138 2.42 -3.59 -3.40
C ALA A 138 1.81 -2.21 -3.70
N HIS A 139 1.57 -1.96 -4.99
CA HIS A 139 0.82 -0.81 -5.48
C HIS A 139 -0.06 -1.30 -6.63
N LEU A 140 -1.34 -1.54 -6.35
CA LEU A 140 -2.26 -2.13 -7.31
C LEU A 140 -2.66 -1.13 -8.40
N LYS A 141 -3.26 -1.64 -9.46
CA LYS A 141 -3.70 -0.84 -10.60
C LYS A 141 -4.63 0.30 -10.20
N SER A 142 -4.27 1.52 -10.58
CA SER A 142 -5.03 2.74 -10.30
C SER A 142 -6.45 2.66 -10.82
N ASN A 143 -7.39 3.19 -10.06
CA ASN A 143 -8.77 3.38 -10.49
C ASN A 143 -8.86 4.44 -11.59
N ARG A 144 -9.75 4.26 -12.56
CA ARG A 144 -9.97 5.23 -13.63
C ARG A 144 -11.37 5.81 -13.57
N LEU A 145 -11.46 7.14 -13.64
CA LEU A 145 -12.72 7.89 -13.50
C LEU A 145 -13.78 7.55 -14.56
N ASN A 146 -13.36 7.09 -15.74
CA ASN A 146 -14.22 6.73 -16.85
C ASN A 146 -14.66 5.25 -16.85
N GLU A 147 -14.24 4.49 -15.84
CA GLU A 147 -14.63 3.09 -15.69
C GLU A 147 -15.76 2.97 -14.67
N PHE A 148 -16.63 1.99 -14.89
CA PHE A 148 -17.79 1.76 -14.05
C PHE A 148 -17.41 0.85 -12.86
N GLU A 149 -17.48 1.40 -11.64
CA GLU A 149 -17.23 0.67 -10.42
C GLU A 149 -18.27 1.01 -9.35
N TYR A 150 -18.60 0.00 -8.52
CA TYR A 150 -19.50 0.18 -7.39
C TYR A 150 -18.76 0.63 -6.13
N ARG A 151 -19.46 1.38 -5.30
CA ARG A 151 -19.05 1.66 -3.92
C ARG A 151 -19.81 0.72 -2.99
N PHE A 152 -19.06 0.08 -2.11
CA PHE A 152 -19.59 -0.79 -1.09
C PHE A 152 -19.43 -0.19 0.29
N THR A 153 -20.24 -0.67 1.23
CA THR A 153 -20.18 -0.29 2.65
C THR A 153 -19.88 -1.52 3.50
N LYS A 154 -19.69 -1.32 4.80
CA LYS A 154 -19.50 -2.42 5.76
C LYS A 154 -20.66 -3.43 5.77
N ASP A 155 -21.85 -2.99 5.36
CA ASP A 155 -23.05 -3.83 5.36
C ASP A 155 -23.25 -4.59 4.04
N SER A 156 -22.43 -4.31 3.02
CA SER A 156 -22.49 -4.99 1.73
C SER A 156 -21.97 -6.42 1.83
N THR A 157 -22.81 -7.39 1.47
CA THR A 157 -22.43 -8.82 1.50
C THR A 157 -21.45 -9.17 0.37
N LEU A 158 -20.69 -10.25 0.54
CA LEU A 158 -19.79 -10.76 -0.49
C LEU A 158 -20.55 -11.17 -1.77
N GLU A 159 -21.75 -11.75 -1.61
CA GLU A 159 -22.62 -12.16 -2.70
C GLU A 159 -23.11 -10.96 -3.51
N GLU A 160 -23.54 -9.89 -2.84
CA GLU A 160 -23.90 -8.63 -3.47
C GLU A 160 -22.71 -8.04 -4.24
N LYS A 161 -21.53 -7.98 -3.63
CA LYS A 161 -20.32 -7.48 -4.27
C LYS A 161 -19.95 -8.29 -5.52
N LYS A 162 -20.03 -9.63 -5.47
CA LYS A 162 -19.77 -10.51 -6.61
C LYS A 162 -20.76 -10.28 -7.75
N SER A 163 -22.05 -10.20 -7.43
CA SER A 163 -23.09 -9.92 -8.45
C SER A 163 -22.84 -8.61 -9.18
N LYS A 164 -22.48 -7.54 -8.45
CA LYS A 164 -22.15 -6.24 -9.04
C LYS A 164 -20.82 -6.25 -9.79
N LEU A 165 -19.85 -7.06 -9.34
CA LEU A 165 -18.60 -7.26 -10.06
C LEU A 165 -18.83 -7.83 -11.45
N ASP A 166 -19.69 -8.85 -11.59
CA ASP A 166 -19.99 -9.46 -12.88
C ASP A 166 -20.58 -8.43 -13.87
N ILE A 167 -21.40 -7.50 -13.38
CA ILE A 167 -21.93 -6.40 -14.18
C ILE A 167 -20.82 -5.42 -14.57
N ALA A 168 -19.96 -5.03 -13.63
CA ALA A 168 -18.86 -4.09 -13.88
C ALA A 168 -17.83 -4.62 -14.88
N LEU A 169 -17.59 -5.95 -14.88
CA LEU A 169 -16.65 -6.59 -15.82
C LEU A 169 -17.26 -6.95 -17.18
N LYS A 170 -18.59 -6.91 -17.29
CA LYS A 170 -19.28 -7.19 -18.56
C LYS A 170 -18.81 -6.20 -19.64
N ASN A 171 -18.53 -6.73 -20.83
CA ASN A 171 -18.08 -5.94 -21.99
C ASN A 171 -16.77 -5.15 -21.74
N ASN A 172 -15.95 -5.56 -20.79
CA ASN A 172 -14.66 -4.92 -20.44
C ASN A 172 -14.77 -3.44 -20.02
N TYR A 173 -15.88 -3.02 -19.42
CA TYR A 173 -16.06 -1.64 -18.97
C TYR A 173 -15.16 -1.22 -17.81
N SER A 174 -14.61 -2.17 -17.05
CA SER A 174 -13.77 -1.90 -15.89
C SER A 174 -12.45 -2.68 -15.95
N LEU A 175 -11.61 -2.35 -16.95
CA LEU A 175 -10.31 -3.02 -17.16
C LEU A 175 -9.34 -2.83 -15.99
N SER A 176 -9.34 -1.64 -15.36
CA SER A 176 -8.48 -1.39 -14.20
C SER A 176 -8.93 -2.18 -12.98
N LEU A 177 -10.24 -2.35 -12.75
CA LEU A 177 -10.77 -3.24 -11.71
C LEU A 177 -10.38 -4.71 -11.98
N LYS A 178 -10.53 -5.18 -13.23
CA LYS A 178 -10.10 -6.52 -13.62
C LYS A 178 -8.62 -6.76 -13.32
N GLN A 179 -7.76 -5.79 -13.64
CA GLN A 179 -6.33 -5.85 -13.35
C GLN A 179 -6.09 -5.90 -11.84
N ARG A 180 -6.69 -4.98 -11.05
CA ARG A 180 -6.57 -4.97 -9.57
C ARG A 180 -6.98 -6.29 -8.93
N LEU A 181 -8.09 -6.88 -9.39
CA LEU A 181 -8.56 -8.17 -8.87
C LEU A 181 -7.59 -9.31 -9.16
N ASN A 182 -6.96 -9.33 -10.33
CA ASN A 182 -5.94 -10.32 -10.67
C ASN A 182 -4.67 -10.13 -9.81
N GLU A 183 -4.27 -8.88 -9.57
CA GLU A 183 -3.17 -8.52 -8.66
C GLU A 183 -3.46 -8.96 -7.23
N ALA A 184 -4.64 -8.61 -6.70
CA ALA A 184 -5.10 -9.01 -5.37
C ALA A 184 -5.19 -10.55 -5.22
N LYS A 185 -5.74 -11.23 -6.23
CA LYS A 185 -5.81 -12.70 -6.27
C LYS A 185 -4.43 -13.35 -6.22
N THR A 186 -3.49 -12.82 -6.99
CA THR A 186 -2.13 -13.36 -7.05
C THR A 186 -1.43 -13.22 -5.70
N LEU A 187 -1.51 -12.04 -5.07
CA LEU A 187 -1.02 -11.80 -3.72
C LEU A 187 -1.69 -12.70 -2.68
N HIS A 188 -3.02 -12.85 -2.74
CA HIS A 188 -3.76 -13.75 -1.86
C HIS A 188 -3.19 -15.17 -1.85
N PHE A 189 -2.99 -15.75 -3.04
CA PHE A 189 -2.53 -17.13 -3.15
C PHE A 189 -1.05 -17.30 -2.78
N ASP A 190 -0.21 -16.30 -2.98
CA ASP A 190 1.18 -16.31 -2.52
C ASP A 190 1.25 -16.19 -1.00
N ILE A 191 0.59 -15.18 -0.41
CA ILE A 191 0.60 -14.95 1.05
C ILE A 191 -0.06 -16.12 1.81
N LYS A 192 -1.12 -16.73 1.26
CA LYS A 192 -1.75 -17.92 1.84
C LYS A 192 -0.79 -19.09 2.05
N LYS A 193 0.26 -19.21 1.23
CA LYS A 193 1.27 -20.26 1.34
C LYS A 193 2.27 -20.01 2.46
N GLN A 194 2.36 -18.75 2.99
CA GLN A 194 3.34 -18.39 4.00
C GLN A 194 3.06 -19.12 5.33
N LYS A 195 4.12 -19.70 5.89
CA LYS A 195 4.09 -20.42 7.17
C LYS A 195 4.68 -19.59 8.32
N SER A 196 5.17 -18.38 8.02
CA SER A 196 5.78 -17.43 8.95
C SER A 196 4.96 -16.15 9.04
N ALA A 197 5.33 -15.29 9.99
CA ALA A 197 4.80 -13.95 10.13
C ALA A 197 4.93 -13.16 8.82
N SER A 198 3.84 -12.54 8.36
CA SER A 198 3.85 -11.81 7.09
C SER A 198 3.09 -10.50 7.19
N ILE A 199 3.64 -9.48 6.55
CA ILE A 199 3.11 -8.11 6.52
C ILE A 199 3.00 -7.68 5.05
N LEU A 200 1.89 -7.05 4.68
CA LEU A 200 1.70 -6.40 3.38
C LEU A 200 1.53 -4.90 3.58
N LEU A 201 2.44 -4.13 3.01
CA LEU A 201 2.47 -2.66 2.97
C LEU A 201 1.99 -2.22 1.59
N CYS A 202 0.86 -1.54 1.47
CA CYS A 202 0.28 -1.33 0.14
C CYS A 202 -0.57 -0.07 0.00
N ASP A 203 -0.56 0.45 -1.23
CA ASP A 203 -1.63 1.24 -1.81
C ASP A 203 -2.47 0.32 -2.70
N LEU A 204 -3.71 0.06 -2.32
CA LEU A 204 -4.63 -0.79 -3.07
C LEU A 204 -5.31 -0.06 -4.24
N ASN A 205 -5.23 1.27 -4.29
CA ASN A 205 -6.01 2.09 -5.22
C ASN A 205 -7.51 1.75 -5.20
N ASP A 206 -7.99 1.24 -4.07
CA ASP A 206 -9.39 0.91 -3.84
C ASP A 206 -9.74 1.12 -2.36
N ARG A 207 -11.03 1.33 -2.10
CA ARG A 207 -11.53 1.80 -0.80
C ARG A 207 -11.77 0.67 0.19
N GLU A 208 -11.97 1.06 1.45
CA GLU A 208 -12.55 0.18 2.47
C GLU A 208 -13.80 -0.53 1.93
N HIS A 209 -13.98 -1.78 2.31
CA HIS A 209 -15.11 -2.62 1.92
C HIS A 209 -15.19 -2.95 0.42
N SER A 210 -14.19 -2.59 -0.38
CA SER A 210 -14.16 -2.91 -1.81
C SER A 210 -14.07 -4.40 -2.07
N ILE A 211 -14.50 -4.82 -3.27
CA ILE A 211 -14.35 -6.20 -3.73
C ILE A 211 -12.88 -6.60 -3.90
N THR A 212 -11.98 -5.64 -4.10
CA THR A 212 -10.52 -5.84 -4.17
C THR A 212 -9.98 -6.32 -2.83
N ILE A 213 -10.46 -5.74 -1.70
CA ILE A 213 -10.09 -6.19 -0.36
C ILE A 213 -10.58 -7.63 -0.12
N ASP A 214 -11.82 -7.96 -0.50
CA ASP A 214 -12.31 -9.34 -0.37
C ASP A 214 -11.47 -10.31 -1.21
N ALA A 215 -11.11 -9.95 -2.44
CA ALA A 215 -10.25 -10.77 -3.28
C ALA A 215 -8.83 -10.95 -2.70
N LEU A 216 -8.32 -9.96 -1.99
CA LEU A 216 -7.00 -10.02 -1.34
C LEU A 216 -7.04 -10.83 -0.03
N THR A 217 -8.06 -10.62 0.80
CA THR A 217 -8.03 -11.08 2.19
C THR A 217 -8.88 -12.31 2.46
N ASN A 218 -9.99 -12.49 1.73
CA ASN A 218 -11.06 -13.42 2.09
C ASN A 218 -11.04 -14.70 1.24
N ARG A 219 -10.85 -15.85 1.88
CA ARG A 219 -10.88 -17.17 1.22
C ARG A 219 -12.24 -17.49 0.58
N ARG A 220 -13.35 -17.01 1.17
CA ARG A 220 -14.71 -17.19 0.64
C ARG A 220 -14.92 -16.51 -0.72
N PHE A 221 -14.04 -15.60 -1.09
CA PHE A 221 -14.05 -15.06 -2.44
C PHE A 221 -13.83 -16.17 -3.50
N TYR A 222 -13.05 -17.20 -3.17
CA TYR A 222 -12.63 -18.26 -4.09
C TYR A 222 -13.30 -19.61 -3.86
N ILE A 223 -13.78 -19.86 -2.63
CA ILE A 223 -14.38 -21.13 -2.24
C ILE A 223 -15.73 -20.90 -1.55
N LYS A 224 -16.68 -21.85 -1.74
CA LYS A 224 -18.03 -21.77 -1.15
C LYS A 224 -18.14 -22.41 0.24
N GLU A 225 -17.14 -23.22 0.62
CA GLU A 225 -17.15 -23.94 1.89
C GLU A 225 -16.97 -22.98 3.07
N LEU A 226 -17.68 -23.24 4.18
CA LEU A 226 -17.47 -22.55 5.44
C LEU A 226 -16.16 -23.03 6.06
N LEU A 227 -15.23 -22.12 6.27
CA LEU A 227 -13.97 -22.38 6.95
C LEU A 227 -14.01 -21.79 8.35
N LYS A 228 -13.24 -22.39 9.26
CA LYS A 228 -13.06 -21.87 10.62
C LYS A 228 -12.45 -20.47 10.60
N ASP A 229 -11.51 -20.23 9.66
CA ASP A 229 -10.86 -18.94 9.43
C ASP A 229 -11.04 -18.55 7.95
N ASP A 230 -11.88 -17.57 7.68
CA ASP A 230 -12.14 -17.07 6.32
C ASP A 230 -11.04 -16.16 5.79
N LEU A 231 -10.28 -15.49 6.69
CA LEU A 231 -9.30 -14.50 6.29
C LEU A 231 -7.87 -15.06 6.25
N VAL A 232 -7.14 -14.65 5.21
CA VAL A 232 -5.69 -14.87 5.03
C VAL A 232 -4.91 -13.68 5.60
N LEU A 233 -5.46 -12.48 5.42
CA LEU A 233 -4.90 -11.21 5.86
C LEU A 233 -5.93 -10.45 6.69
N PHE A 234 -5.41 -9.72 7.67
CA PHE A 234 -6.16 -8.91 8.63
C PHE A 234 -5.69 -7.47 8.53
N ASP A 235 -6.62 -6.51 8.40
CA ASP A 235 -6.27 -5.09 8.41
C ASP A 235 -5.80 -4.70 9.82
N SER A 236 -4.58 -4.21 9.94
CA SER A 236 -4.01 -3.84 11.23
C SER A 236 -4.78 -2.73 11.95
N TYR A 237 -5.51 -1.89 11.20
CA TYR A 237 -6.41 -0.90 11.79
C TYR A 237 -7.47 -1.53 12.70
N ASP A 238 -8.02 -2.67 12.33
CA ASP A 238 -9.13 -3.31 13.07
C ASP A 238 -8.65 -3.97 14.38
N PHE A 239 -7.36 -4.31 14.45
CA PHE A 239 -6.74 -4.98 15.60
C PHE A 239 -5.95 -4.04 16.52
N ALA A 240 -5.76 -2.78 16.13
CA ALA A 240 -5.07 -1.81 16.96
C ALA A 240 -5.88 -1.50 18.24
N PRO A 241 -5.24 -1.53 19.43
CA PRO A 241 -5.94 -1.25 20.68
C PRO A 241 -6.50 0.17 20.71
N ARG A 242 -7.77 0.30 21.04
CA ARG A 242 -8.43 1.60 21.23
C ARG A 242 -9.21 1.57 22.51
N LYS A 243 -8.89 2.50 23.41
CA LYS A 243 -9.61 2.63 24.69
C LYS A 243 -10.48 3.87 24.66
N VAL A 244 -11.77 3.69 24.97
CA VAL A 244 -12.68 4.78 25.28
C VAL A 244 -13.01 4.66 26.77
N TYR A 245 -12.66 5.69 27.53
CA TYR A 245 -13.03 5.78 28.93
C TYR A 245 -14.39 6.46 29.03
N ASN A 246 -15.36 5.81 29.66
CA ASN A 246 -16.73 6.31 29.84
C ASN A 246 -17.36 6.79 28.51
N PRO A 247 -17.58 5.91 27.55
CA PRO A 247 -18.13 6.31 26.25
C PRO A 247 -19.53 6.90 26.43
N HIS A 248 -19.79 8.01 25.75
CA HIS A 248 -21.14 8.56 25.65
C HIS A 248 -22.08 7.49 25.06
N PRO A 249 -23.35 7.37 25.47
CA PRO A 249 -24.29 6.37 24.96
C PRO A 249 -24.43 6.36 23.40
N GLU A 250 -24.21 7.51 22.76
CA GLU A 250 -24.28 7.67 21.31
C GLU A 250 -22.93 7.41 20.61
N PHE A 251 -21.89 6.99 21.33
CA PHE A 251 -20.59 6.71 20.74
C PHE A 251 -20.65 5.52 19.77
N LYS A 252 -20.50 5.78 18.49
CA LYS A 252 -20.60 4.78 17.40
C LYS A 252 -19.28 4.10 17.05
N GLY A 253 -18.26 4.24 17.88
CA GLY A 253 -16.91 3.74 17.61
C GLY A 253 -16.00 4.80 16.95
N PHE A 254 -14.75 4.41 16.71
CA PHE A 254 -13.78 5.28 16.07
C PHE A 254 -14.01 5.31 14.55
N LYS A 255 -13.96 6.51 13.98
CA LYS A 255 -13.95 6.66 12.52
C LYS A 255 -12.51 6.52 12.04
N ARG A 256 -12.30 5.73 10.99
CA ARG A 256 -11.00 5.62 10.35
C ARG A 256 -10.60 6.95 9.69
N THR A 257 -9.34 7.37 9.89
CA THR A 257 -8.78 8.53 9.21
C THR A 257 -8.53 8.17 7.75
N PRO A 258 -9.03 8.96 6.79
CA PRO A 258 -8.75 8.74 5.38
C PRO A 258 -7.26 8.88 5.07
N THR A 259 -6.76 8.11 4.12
CA THR A 259 -5.39 8.23 3.64
C THR A 259 -5.26 9.08 2.38
N SER A 260 -6.35 9.43 1.72
CA SER A 260 -6.37 10.33 0.56
C SER A 260 -7.72 11.04 0.45
N TYR A 261 -7.77 12.17 -0.25
CA TYR A 261 -9.01 12.90 -0.54
C TYR A 261 -9.19 13.08 -2.04
N PHE A 262 -10.43 12.88 -2.51
CA PHE A 262 -10.82 13.16 -3.87
C PHE A 262 -12.14 13.95 -3.88
N ILE A 263 -12.10 15.15 -4.43
CA ILE A 263 -13.27 16.08 -4.50
C ILE A 263 -13.93 16.21 -3.12
N GLY A 264 -13.14 16.54 -2.08
CA GLY A 264 -13.61 16.72 -0.71
C GLY A 264 -14.03 15.44 0.04
N LYS A 265 -13.97 14.27 -0.60
CA LYS A 265 -14.35 12.99 0.01
C LYS A 265 -13.09 12.22 0.43
N GLY A 266 -13.01 11.88 1.71
CA GLY A 266 -11.94 11.03 2.23
C GLY A 266 -12.09 9.58 1.74
N ASN A 267 -10.96 8.96 1.39
CA ASN A 267 -10.86 7.55 1.02
C ASN A 267 -9.69 6.94 1.79
N THR A 268 -9.80 5.68 2.14
CA THR A 268 -8.67 4.88 2.63
C THR A 268 -8.21 4.03 1.47
N LEU A 269 -6.99 4.26 0.99
CA LEU A 269 -6.36 3.56 -0.14
C LEU A 269 -5.12 2.79 0.30
N ASP A 270 -4.49 3.27 1.38
CA ASP A 270 -3.24 2.76 1.93
C ASP A 270 -3.53 1.89 3.15
N PHE A 271 -2.98 0.68 3.15
CA PHE A 271 -3.26 -0.33 4.14
C PHE A 271 -1.97 -1.02 4.60
N ILE A 272 -1.99 -1.46 5.86
CA ILE A 272 -1.05 -2.43 6.41
C ILE A 272 -1.85 -3.65 6.81
N PHE A 273 -1.65 -4.75 6.09
CA PHE A 273 -2.25 -6.03 6.45
C PHE A 273 -1.21 -6.94 7.10
N VAL A 274 -1.69 -7.75 8.02
CA VAL A 274 -0.88 -8.79 8.66
C VAL A 274 -1.57 -10.15 8.54
N ASN A 275 -0.79 -11.22 8.58
CA ASN A 275 -1.38 -12.55 8.61
C ASN A 275 -1.74 -12.99 10.04
N ARG A 276 -2.30 -14.20 10.19
CA ARG A 276 -2.76 -14.76 11.47
C ARG A 276 -1.70 -14.79 12.58
N PHE A 277 -0.41 -14.78 12.24
CA PHE A 277 0.67 -14.84 13.23
C PHE A 277 0.91 -13.49 13.92
N LEU A 278 0.43 -12.40 13.33
CA LEU A 278 0.65 -11.04 13.83
C LEU A 278 -0.62 -10.29 14.22
N LYS A 279 -1.82 -10.76 13.87
CA LYS A 279 -3.07 -10.01 14.10
C LYS A 279 -3.29 -9.59 15.55
N ASP A 280 -2.98 -10.47 16.50
CA ASP A 280 -3.18 -10.22 17.93
C ASP A 280 -1.96 -9.54 18.58
N LYS A 281 -0.96 -9.18 17.77
CA LYS A 281 0.32 -8.56 18.19
C LYS A 281 0.40 -7.07 17.82
N ILE A 282 -0.65 -6.49 17.26
CA ILE A 282 -0.73 -5.07 16.94
C ILE A 282 -0.80 -4.26 18.25
N LYS A 283 0.07 -3.26 18.39
CA LYS A 283 0.16 -2.41 19.59
C LYS A 283 -0.31 -0.98 19.34
N ASP A 284 -0.10 -0.45 18.14
CA ASP A 284 -0.55 0.89 17.76
C ASP A 284 -0.75 0.99 16.23
N PHE A 285 -1.57 1.95 15.83
CA PHE A 285 -1.83 2.27 14.43
C PHE A 285 -2.06 3.76 14.28
N LYS A 286 -1.29 4.41 13.41
CA LYS A 286 -1.34 5.84 13.17
C LYS A 286 -1.44 6.17 11.69
N VAL A 287 -2.17 7.24 11.38
CA VAL A 287 -2.24 7.85 10.07
C VAL A 287 -1.71 9.29 10.21
N PHE A 288 -0.72 9.65 9.41
CA PHE A 288 -0.12 10.98 9.38
C PHE A 288 -0.74 11.75 8.20
N ASP A 289 -1.84 12.43 8.44
CA ASP A 289 -2.69 13.08 7.43
C ASP A 289 -2.67 14.61 7.48
N GLU A 290 -1.84 15.22 8.33
CA GLU A 290 -1.87 16.66 8.60
C GLU A 290 -1.57 17.52 7.37
N HIS A 291 -0.83 16.96 6.39
CA HIS A 291 -0.51 17.63 5.13
C HIS A 291 -1.63 17.52 4.08
N LEU A 292 -2.61 16.61 4.28
CA LEU A 292 -3.68 16.40 3.32
C LEU A 292 -4.69 17.53 3.35
N GLN A 293 -5.01 18.05 2.17
CA GLN A 293 -5.98 19.14 2.01
C GLN A 293 -7.24 18.62 1.30
N LYS A 294 -8.38 18.70 2.00
CA LYS A 294 -9.66 18.13 1.54
C LYS A 294 -10.15 18.67 0.20
N ASN A 295 -9.89 19.94 -0.08
CA ASN A 295 -10.49 20.68 -1.21
C ASN A 295 -9.44 21.31 -2.15
N GLN A 296 -8.18 20.95 -2.03
CA GLN A 296 -7.13 21.48 -2.88
C GLN A 296 -6.47 20.32 -3.66
N ASN A 297 -6.02 20.61 -4.86
CA ASN A 297 -5.07 19.74 -5.54
C ASN A 297 -3.80 19.72 -4.69
N GLY A 298 -3.32 18.53 -4.36
CA GLY A 298 -2.09 18.37 -3.59
C GLY A 298 -0.93 19.12 -4.25
N SER A 299 -0.02 19.66 -3.45
CA SER A 299 1.25 20.14 -3.98
C SER A 299 2.07 18.93 -4.44
N LEU A 300 2.69 19.04 -5.61
CA LEU A 300 3.63 18.01 -6.09
C LEU A 300 4.82 17.83 -5.14
N THR A 301 5.12 18.85 -4.32
CA THR A 301 6.22 18.81 -3.33
C THR A 301 5.89 18.02 -2.06
N THR A 302 4.61 17.69 -1.84
CA THR A 302 4.16 16.76 -0.79
C THR A 302 3.55 15.50 -1.40
N SER A 303 2.88 14.67 -0.61
CA SER A 303 2.06 13.57 -1.11
C SER A 303 0.57 13.90 -1.03
N ASP A 304 -0.23 13.35 -1.92
CA ASP A 304 -1.70 13.32 -1.84
C ASP A 304 -2.21 12.10 -1.04
N HIS A 305 -1.27 11.32 -0.48
CA HIS A 305 -1.53 10.21 0.43
C HIS A 305 -0.96 10.46 1.82
N ALA A 306 -1.70 10.08 2.86
CA ALA A 306 -1.20 9.99 4.22
C ALA A 306 -0.27 8.79 4.39
N GLN A 307 0.71 8.93 5.28
CA GLN A 307 1.52 7.81 5.70
C GLN A 307 0.77 6.99 6.75
N VAL A 308 0.87 5.68 6.65
CA VAL A 308 0.27 4.75 7.62
C VAL A 308 1.39 4.01 8.35
N VAL A 309 1.32 3.99 9.67
CA VAL A 309 2.30 3.32 10.54
C VAL A 309 1.57 2.35 11.47
N CYS A 310 2.16 1.16 11.65
CA CYS A 310 1.68 0.15 12.58
C CYS A 310 2.83 -0.30 13.49
N GLU A 311 2.59 -0.35 14.79
CA GLU A 311 3.50 -0.96 15.76
C GLU A 311 3.08 -2.39 16.05
N ILE A 312 4.02 -3.32 15.93
CA ILE A 312 3.78 -4.76 16.04
C ILE A 312 4.78 -5.37 17.03
N GLU A 313 4.30 -6.15 17.98
CA GLU A 313 5.13 -6.97 18.85
C GLU A 313 5.47 -8.30 18.15
N VAL A 314 6.73 -8.57 17.89
CA VAL A 314 7.25 -9.75 17.19
C VAL A 314 8.18 -10.57 18.08
#